data_a50523e7068aedec97280750c15800a9
#
_entry.id   a50523e7068aedec97280750c15800a9
#
_cell.length_a   1.000
_cell.length_b   1.000
_cell.length_c   1.000
_cell.angle_alpha   90.00
_cell.angle_beta   90.00
_cell.angle_gamma   90.00
#
_symmetry.space_group_name_H-M   'P 1'
#
loop_
_entity.id
_entity.type
_entity.pdbx_description
1 polymer ?
#
loop_
_entity_poly.entity_id
_entity_poly.type
_entity_poly.pdbx_seq_one_letter_code
_entity_poly.pdbx_strand_id
1 'polypeptide(L)'
;MQGILFAVLAGFFVSLQNVTNATIGTEISTWSTAMVTQAVAATGAFIIYLFSKDDKFSPITKVKPLYLFGGSFGAVVVATSVLAVGLVGAAVSNAALLLAQLLIVVCIEAFGLFDMKKQPIAGKRVLGLAVMMIGALFMTI
;
A
#
# COMPACT_ATOMS: atom_id res chain seq x y z
N MET A 1 -15.23 -13.48 -7.01
CA MET A 1 -14.16 -13.54 -8.04
C MET A 1 -13.70 -12.13 -8.47
N GLN A 2 -14.60 -11.17 -8.67
CA GLN A 2 -14.22 -9.79 -9.06
C GLN A 2 -13.24 -9.11 -8.10
N GLY A 3 -13.40 -9.26 -6.77
CA GLY A 3 -12.50 -8.68 -5.79
C GLY A 3 -11.04 -9.18 -5.88
N ILE A 4 -10.84 -10.45 -6.23
CA ILE A 4 -9.49 -11.01 -6.41
C ILE A 4 -8.83 -10.41 -7.66
N LEU A 5 -9.60 -10.24 -8.75
CA LEU A 5 -9.10 -9.62 -9.97
C LEU A 5 -8.63 -8.17 -9.71
N PHE A 6 -9.44 -7.38 -9.00
CA PHE A 6 -9.07 -6.01 -8.63
C PHE A 6 -7.84 -5.99 -7.71
N ALA A 7 -7.71 -6.94 -6.78
CA ALA A 7 -6.55 -7.03 -5.91
C ALA A 7 -5.27 -7.34 -6.70
N VAL A 8 -5.34 -8.24 -7.69
CA VAL A 8 -4.20 -8.56 -8.56
C VAL A 8 -3.78 -7.33 -9.39
N LEU A 9 -4.75 -6.61 -9.97
CA LEU A 9 -4.50 -5.39 -10.71
C LEU A 9 -3.85 -4.31 -9.81
N ALA A 10 -4.36 -4.13 -8.60
CA ALA A 10 -3.78 -3.20 -7.64
C ALA A 10 -2.33 -3.58 -7.29
N GLY A 11 -2.05 -4.86 -7.04
CA GLY A 11 -0.70 -5.34 -6.78
C GLY A 11 0.27 -5.10 -7.94
N PHE A 12 -0.20 -5.31 -9.18
CA PHE A 12 0.57 -5.00 -10.39
C PHE A 12 0.95 -3.52 -10.44
N PHE A 13 -0.01 -2.61 -10.28
CA PHE A 13 0.25 -1.17 -10.32
C PHE A 13 1.13 -0.70 -9.16
N VAL A 14 0.96 -1.26 -7.96
CA VAL A 14 1.84 -0.94 -6.81
C VAL A 14 3.28 -1.35 -7.09
N SER A 15 3.50 -2.54 -7.65
CA SER A 15 4.86 -2.99 -7.99
C SER A 15 5.48 -2.11 -9.08
N LEU A 16 4.73 -1.77 -10.11
CA LEU A 16 5.18 -0.86 -11.17
C LEU A 16 5.53 0.53 -10.61
N GLN A 17 4.67 1.08 -9.75
CA GLN A 17 4.90 2.35 -9.07
C GLN A 17 6.17 2.32 -8.22
N ASN A 18 6.40 1.25 -7.44
CA ASN A 18 7.58 1.13 -6.60
C ASN A 18 8.88 1.13 -7.41
N VAL A 19 8.93 0.39 -8.52
CA VAL A 19 10.10 0.35 -9.40
C VAL A 19 10.33 1.73 -10.05
N THR A 20 9.28 2.34 -10.58
CA THR A 20 9.37 3.67 -11.20
C THR A 20 9.83 4.72 -10.19
N ASN A 21 9.28 4.73 -8.99
CA ASN A 21 9.68 5.67 -7.94
C ASN A 21 11.13 5.45 -7.51
N ALA A 22 11.59 4.21 -7.44
CA ALA A 22 12.98 3.93 -7.12
C ALA A 22 13.93 4.48 -8.20
N THR A 23 13.58 4.32 -9.48
CA THR A 23 14.34 4.88 -10.60
C THR A 23 14.37 6.41 -10.55
N ILE A 24 13.23 7.06 -10.32
CA ILE A 24 13.16 8.52 -10.15
C ILE A 24 14.01 8.96 -8.93
N GLY A 25 13.96 8.18 -7.85
CA GLY A 25 14.68 8.48 -6.61
C GLY A 25 16.21 8.48 -6.75
N THR A 26 16.76 7.86 -7.79
CA THR A 26 18.21 7.95 -8.10
C THR A 26 18.59 9.27 -8.77
N GLU A 27 17.66 9.92 -9.47
CA GLU A 27 17.89 11.17 -10.17
C GLU A 27 17.58 12.40 -9.30
N ILE A 28 16.52 12.29 -8.51
CA ILE A 28 16.10 13.36 -7.58
C ILE A 28 16.10 12.81 -6.16
N SER A 29 15.99 13.55 -5.12
CA SER A 29 15.99 12.99 -3.76
C SER A 29 14.74 12.13 -3.48
N THR A 30 14.84 11.21 -2.52
CA THR A 30 13.75 10.35 -2.04
C THR A 30 12.49 11.14 -1.67
N TRP A 31 12.64 12.26 -0.97
CA TRP A 31 11.51 13.11 -0.58
C TRP A 31 10.89 13.84 -1.76
N SER A 32 11.71 14.29 -2.71
CA SER A 32 11.21 14.89 -3.97
C SER A 32 10.43 13.89 -4.78
N THR A 33 10.88 12.64 -4.85
CA THR A 33 10.17 11.54 -5.50
C THR A 33 8.80 11.32 -4.84
N ALA A 34 8.76 11.26 -3.51
CA ALA A 34 7.50 11.09 -2.80
C ALA A 34 6.53 12.26 -3.07
N MET A 35 7.03 13.50 -3.07
CA MET A 35 6.22 14.68 -3.35
C MET A 35 5.64 14.64 -4.79
N VAL A 36 6.48 14.38 -5.78
CA VAL A 36 6.04 14.32 -7.19
C VAL A 36 5.02 13.19 -7.38
N THR A 37 5.30 12.01 -6.87
CA THR A 37 4.39 10.85 -6.97
C THR A 37 3.03 11.15 -6.35
N GLN A 38 3.00 11.75 -5.17
CA GLN A 38 1.75 12.10 -4.51
C GLN A 38 0.98 13.21 -5.24
N ALA A 39 1.69 14.19 -5.81
CA ALA A 39 1.07 15.23 -6.61
C ALA A 39 0.44 14.68 -7.90
N VAL A 40 1.14 13.81 -8.61
CA VAL A 40 0.63 13.13 -9.81
C VAL A 40 -0.57 12.24 -9.47
N ALA A 41 -0.48 11.46 -8.38
CA ALA A 41 -1.58 10.62 -7.92
C ALA A 41 -2.82 11.44 -7.54
N ALA A 42 -2.65 12.55 -6.83
CA ALA A 42 -3.74 13.45 -6.48
C ALA A 42 -4.39 14.08 -7.71
N THR A 43 -3.58 14.51 -8.69
CA THR A 43 -4.06 15.05 -9.96
C THR A 43 -4.84 14.01 -10.75
N GLY A 44 -4.30 12.79 -10.87
CA GLY A 44 -4.99 11.68 -11.54
C GLY A 44 -6.31 11.32 -10.88
N ALA A 45 -6.34 11.23 -9.55
CA ALA A 45 -7.54 10.96 -8.79
C ALA A 45 -8.59 12.08 -8.97
N PHE A 46 -8.15 13.35 -9.00
CA PHE A 46 -9.01 14.49 -9.25
C PHE A 46 -9.64 14.47 -10.65
N ILE A 47 -8.84 14.13 -11.67
CA ILE A 47 -9.33 13.98 -13.05
C ILE A 47 -10.39 12.87 -13.11
N ILE A 48 -10.10 11.69 -12.54
CA ILE A 48 -11.05 10.58 -12.51
C ILE A 48 -12.35 11.01 -11.80
N TYR A 49 -12.23 11.74 -10.69
CA TYR A 49 -13.37 12.27 -9.96
C TYR A 49 -14.24 13.19 -10.82
N LEU A 50 -13.65 14.07 -11.64
CA LEU A 50 -14.40 14.96 -12.54
C LEU A 50 -15.24 14.22 -13.59
N PHE A 51 -14.77 13.04 -14.03
CA PHE A 51 -15.50 12.18 -14.96
C PHE A 51 -16.45 11.19 -14.26
N SER A 52 -16.28 10.99 -12.97
CA SER A 52 -17.14 10.16 -12.14
C SER A 52 -18.42 10.91 -11.83
N LYS A 53 -19.56 10.41 -12.30
CA LYS A 53 -20.89 11.01 -12.01
C LYS A 53 -21.40 10.74 -10.59
N ASP A 54 -20.50 10.44 -9.66
CA ASP A 54 -20.86 10.19 -8.26
C ASP A 54 -21.07 11.51 -7.51
N ASP A 55 -22.31 11.95 -7.41
CA ASP A 55 -22.75 13.18 -6.72
C ASP A 55 -22.53 13.18 -5.19
N LYS A 56 -21.67 12.30 -4.66
CA LYS A 56 -21.57 12.07 -3.21
C LYS A 56 -20.33 12.64 -2.55
N PHE A 57 -19.99 13.89 -2.87
CA PHE A 57 -19.02 14.63 -2.03
C PHE A 57 -19.62 15.10 -0.68
N SER A 58 -20.93 15.01 -0.56
CA SER A 58 -21.71 15.50 0.60
C SER A 58 -21.36 14.86 1.97
N PRO A 59 -20.81 13.65 2.11
CA PRO A 59 -20.58 13.07 3.42
C PRO A 59 -19.16 13.21 3.97
N ILE A 60 -18.26 13.98 3.37
CA ILE A 60 -16.89 14.17 3.93
C ILE A 60 -16.93 14.68 5.38
N THR A 61 -17.93 15.51 5.70
CA THR A 61 -18.14 16.03 7.05
C THR A 61 -18.55 14.96 8.07
N LYS A 62 -19.03 13.80 7.61
CA LYS A 62 -19.40 12.66 8.47
C LYS A 62 -18.24 11.68 8.72
N VAL A 63 -17.14 11.84 8.00
CA VAL A 63 -15.95 10.98 8.15
C VAL A 63 -15.13 11.47 9.35
N LYS A 64 -14.75 10.54 10.23
CA LYS A 64 -13.85 10.87 11.36
C LYS A 64 -12.56 11.49 10.80
N PRO A 65 -12.11 12.66 11.29
CA PRO A 65 -10.95 13.37 10.72
C PRO A 65 -9.68 12.52 10.70
N LEU A 66 -9.54 11.59 11.62
CA LEU A 66 -8.42 10.64 11.66
C LEU A 66 -8.27 9.85 10.33
N TYR A 67 -9.37 9.49 9.68
CA TYR A 67 -9.32 8.71 8.44
C TYR A 67 -8.92 9.56 7.22
N LEU A 68 -9.11 10.87 7.28
CA LEU A 68 -8.68 11.80 6.23
C LEU A 68 -7.14 11.91 6.16
N PHE A 69 -6.45 11.69 7.30
CA PHE A 69 -4.99 11.65 7.32
C PHE A 69 -4.39 10.38 6.69
N GLY A 70 -5.21 9.37 6.37
CA GLY A 70 -4.73 8.13 5.75
C GLY A 70 -3.90 8.34 4.48
N GLY A 71 -4.25 9.33 3.66
CA GLY A 71 -3.49 9.69 2.46
C GLY A 71 -2.07 10.21 2.75
N SER A 72 -1.85 10.86 3.89
CA SER A 72 -0.53 11.39 4.28
C SER A 72 0.50 10.28 4.52
N PHE A 73 0.06 9.11 4.96
CA PHE A 73 0.94 7.95 5.10
C PHE A 73 1.51 7.48 3.74
N GLY A 74 0.82 7.78 2.64
CA GLY A 74 1.30 7.47 1.30
C GLY A 74 2.67 8.08 0.98
N ALA A 75 2.93 9.31 1.41
CA ALA A 75 4.24 9.95 1.22
C ALA A 75 5.36 9.21 1.98
N VAL A 76 5.09 8.78 3.21
CA VAL A 76 6.04 7.99 4.02
C VAL A 76 6.27 6.62 3.37
N VAL A 77 5.21 5.96 2.90
CA VAL A 77 5.30 4.66 2.20
C VAL A 77 6.15 4.79 0.94
N VAL A 78 5.92 5.81 0.11
CA VAL A 78 6.73 6.03 -1.11
C VAL A 78 8.19 6.29 -0.76
N ALA A 79 8.48 7.19 0.18
CA ALA A 79 9.84 7.51 0.56
C ALA A 79 10.59 6.27 1.10
N THR A 80 9.98 5.52 2.02
CA THR A 80 10.58 4.30 2.56
C THR A 80 10.73 3.19 1.53
N SER A 81 9.78 3.06 0.58
CA SER A 81 9.87 2.09 -0.52
C SER A 81 11.02 2.42 -1.48
N VAL A 82 11.22 3.69 -1.83
CA VAL A 82 12.35 4.15 -2.65
C VAL A 82 13.68 3.75 -2.03
N LEU A 83 13.84 4.03 -0.73
CA LEU A 83 15.05 3.64 0.02
C LEU A 83 15.22 2.12 0.07
N ALA A 84 14.16 1.38 0.35
CA ALA A 84 14.21 -0.08 0.43
C ALA A 84 14.60 -0.71 -0.92
N VAL A 85 14.00 -0.26 -2.02
CA VAL A 85 14.33 -0.76 -3.36
C VAL A 85 15.79 -0.47 -3.71
N GLY A 86 16.30 0.70 -3.35
CA GLY A 86 17.71 1.07 -3.55
C GLY A 86 18.70 0.21 -2.75
N LEU A 87 18.31 -0.28 -1.58
CA LEU A 87 19.18 -1.06 -0.69
C LEU A 87 19.14 -2.58 -0.97
N VAL A 88 17.95 -3.13 -1.18
CA VAL A 88 17.75 -4.60 -1.26
C VAL A 88 17.14 -5.06 -2.59
N GLY A 89 16.90 -4.15 -3.51
CA GLY A 89 16.27 -4.44 -4.81
C GLY A 89 14.75 -4.52 -4.74
N ALA A 90 14.10 -4.45 -5.91
CA ALA A 90 12.65 -4.32 -6.02
C ALA A 90 11.90 -5.58 -5.55
N ALA A 91 12.41 -6.77 -5.87
CA ALA A 91 11.73 -8.03 -5.54
C ALA A 91 11.67 -8.26 -4.02
N VAL A 92 12.81 -8.13 -3.34
CA VAL A 92 12.91 -8.31 -1.89
C VAL A 92 12.13 -7.22 -1.15
N SER A 93 12.25 -5.97 -1.60
CA SER A 93 11.51 -4.83 -1.02
C SER A 93 10.00 -5.03 -1.11
N ASN A 94 9.48 -5.42 -2.29
CA ASN A 94 8.05 -5.66 -2.46
C ASN A 94 7.55 -6.88 -1.64
N ALA A 95 8.34 -7.94 -1.55
CA ALA A 95 8.01 -9.09 -0.70
C ALA A 95 7.93 -8.72 0.78
N ALA A 96 8.90 -7.94 1.28
CA ALA A 96 8.91 -7.47 2.66
C ALA A 96 7.73 -6.50 2.94
N LEU A 97 7.43 -5.60 2.01
CA LEU A 97 6.29 -4.68 2.10
C LEU A 97 4.97 -5.46 2.20
N LEU A 98 4.78 -6.46 1.35
CA LEU A 98 3.57 -7.27 1.33
C LEU A 98 3.40 -8.05 2.65
N LEU A 99 4.49 -8.64 3.18
CA LEU A 99 4.48 -9.32 4.47
C LEU A 99 4.10 -8.38 5.61
N ALA A 100 4.72 -7.20 5.66
CA ALA A 100 4.42 -6.21 6.68
C ALA A 100 2.95 -5.76 6.62
N GLN A 101 2.41 -5.51 5.43
CA GLN A 101 1.00 -5.17 5.22
C GLN A 101 0.07 -6.29 5.73
N LEU A 102 0.35 -7.54 5.39
CA LEU A 102 -0.47 -8.67 5.84
C LEU A 102 -0.43 -8.86 7.35
N LEU A 103 0.74 -8.71 7.98
CA LEU A 103 0.88 -8.79 9.43
C LEU A 103 0.02 -7.72 10.12
N ILE A 104 0.13 -6.47 9.68
CA ILE A 104 -0.65 -5.36 10.23
C ILE A 104 -2.15 -5.57 10.04
N VAL A 105 -2.59 -6.04 8.85
CA VAL A 105 -4.02 -6.31 8.60
C VAL A 105 -4.53 -7.43 9.50
N VAL A 106 -3.76 -8.52 9.70
CA VAL A 106 -4.14 -9.59 10.62
C VAL A 106 -4.24 -9.07 12.06
N CYS A 107 -3.33 -8.22 12.51
CA CYS A 107 -3.40 -7.58 13.82
C CYS A 107 -4.66 -6.69 13.95
N ILE A 108 -4.94 -5.85 12.94
CA ILE A 108 -6.13 -4.97 12.94
C ILE A 108 -7.42 -5.79 13.04
N GLU A 109 -7.53 -6.87 12.26
CA GLU A 109 -8.70 -7.76 12.30
C GLU A 109 -8.81 -8.53 13.63
N ALA A 110 -7.69 -8.98 14.20
CA ALA A 110 -7.67 -9.71 15.47
C ALA A 110 -8.13 -8.83 16.64
N PHE A 111 -7.67 -7.58 16.68
CA PHE A 111 -8.03 -6.63 17.74
C PHE A 111 -9.34 -5.88 17.46
N GLY A 112 -9.86 -5.94 16.23
CA GLY A 112 -11.06 -5.20 15.81
C GLY A 112 -10.82 -3.68 15.81
N LEU A 113 -9.63 -3.22 15.42
CA LEU A 113 -9.30 -1.82 15.31
C LEU A 113 -10.05 -1.18 14.14
N PHE A 114 -10.22 0.14 14.15
CA PHE A 114 -10.87 0.92 13.09
C PHE A 114 -12.32 0.50 12.76
N ASP A 115 -13.08 0.10 13.78
CA ASP A 115 -14.47 -0.38 13.64
C ASP A 115 -14.61 -1.66 12.75
N MET A 116 -13.50 -2.40 12.54
CA MET A 116 -13.50 -3.67 11.81
C MET A 116 -14.11 -4.79 12.67
N LYS A 117 -14.89 -5.69 12.04
CA LYS A 117 -15.39 -6.88 12.73
C LYS A 117 -14.21 -7.73 13.20
N LYS A 118 -14.14 -8.02 14.49
CA LYS A 118 -13.17 -8.98 15.04
C LYS A 118 -13.32 -10.31 14.33
N GLN A 119 -12.23 -10.77 13.71
CA GLN A 119 -12.17 -12.11 13.13
C GLN A 119 -11.15 -12.94 13.90
N PRO A 120 -11.52 -14.18 14.32
CA PRO A 120 -10.55 -15.06 14.94
C PRO A 120 -9.41 -15.37 13.95
N ILE A 121 -8.18 -15.39 14.47
CA ILE A 121 -7.02 -15.75 13.66
C ILE A 121 -7.16 -17.21 13.26
N ALA A 122 -7.56 -17.47 12.02
CA ALA A 122 -7.64 -18.81 11.50
C ALA A 122 -6.24 -19.40 11.29
N GLY A 123 -6.01 -20.63 11.74
CA GLY A 123 -4.70 -21.30 11.60
C GLY A 123 -4.18 -21.33 10.15
N LYS A 124 -5.10 -21.38 9.17
CA LYS A 124 -4.75 -21.28 7.75
C LYS A 124 -4.09 -19.96 7.36
N ARG A 125 -4.47 -18.83 8.00
CA ARG A 125 -3.85 -17.52 7.77
C ARG A 125 -2.44 -17.46 8.36
N VAL A 126 -2.24 -18.03 9.54
CA VAL A 126 -0.91 -18.13 10.18
C VAL A 126 0.02 -18.98 9.32
N LEU A 127 -0.47 -20.12 8.82
CA LEU A 127 0.30 -20.98 7.91
C LEU A 127 0.69 -20.23 6.63
N GLY A 128 -0.24 -19.50 6.01
CA GLY A 128 0.04 -18.69 4.81
C GLY A 128 1.11 -17.62 5.06
N LEU A 129 1.03 -16.92 6.20
CA LEU A 129 2.05 -15.94 6.60
C LEU A 129 3.42 -16.59 6.82
N ALA A 130 3.48 -17.76 7.46
CA ALA A 130 4.72 -18.48 7.68
C ALA A 130 5.37 -18.91 6.36
N VAL A 131 4.57 -19.43 5.42
CA VAL A 131 5.06 -19.81 4.08
C VAL A 131 5.60 -18.58 3.33
N MET A 132 4.91 -17.43 3.40
CA MET A 132 5.36 -16.20 2.77
C MET A 132 6.65 -15.67 3.41
N MET A 133 6.81 -15.75 4.75
CA MET A 133 8.05 -15.38 5.43
C MET A 133 9.22 -16.24 4.97
N ILE A 134 9.01 -17.56 4.88
CA ILE A 134 10.03 -18.48 4.38
C ILE A 134 10.40 -18.12 2.94
N GLY A 135 9.41 -17.90 2.07
CA GLY A 135 9.65 -17.49 0.68
C GLY A 135 10.44 -16.18 0.57
N ALA A 136 10.13 -15.18 1.40
CA ALA A 136 10.86 -13.91 1.43
C ALA A 136 12.32 -14.10 1.89
N LEU A 137 12.56 -14.95 2.88
CA LEU A 137 13.92 -15.31 3.33
C LEU A 137 14.73 -15.97 2.21
N PHE A 138 14.14 -16.87 1.45
CA PHE A 138 14.83 -17.48 0.30
C PHE A 138 15.17 -16.48 -0.81
N MET A 139 14.48 -15.35 -0.90
CA MET A 139 14.80 -14.30 -1.87
C MET A 139 16.00 -13.43 -1.43
N THR A 140 16.44 -13.53 -0.16
CA THR A 140 17.56 -12.74 0.38
C THR A 140 18.88 -13.51 0.41
N ILE A 141 18.83 -14.82 0.17
CA ILE A 141 19.99 -15.72 0.11
C ILE A 141 20.43 -15.90 -1.34
#